data_3413e0edc93c6ca53e80c7b38c8d155b
#
_entry.id   3413e0edc93c6ca53e80c7b38c8d155b
#
_cell.length_a   1.000
_cell.length_b   1.000
_cell.length_c   1.000
_cell.angle_alpha   90.00
_cell.angle_beta   90.00
_cell.angle_gamma   90.00
#
_symmetry.space_group_name_H-M   'P 1'
#
loop_
_entity.id
_entity.type
_entity.pdbx_description
1 polymer ?
#
loop_
_entity_poly.entity_id
_entity_poly.type
_entity_poly.pdbx_seq_one_letter_code
_entity_poly.pdbx_strand_id
1 'polypeptide(L)'
;MTNIKDIYIMRKFFTSALIALAAVSVMAQPVTKAGPEKKGELTFTTVKENPITPIKNQYRSGTCWCFSGIAFLESEAIRINGIKDPETYPDFSEMFVVSHSYQDRAEKYVRLDGNLTFGAGSEIGDVLHIVSDYGLVPQSVQPGTEYGTELPVHGELDAVTKAYVEAIAKNPNRTLSTGWKKGFKGIVDAYLGECPTEFEYNGQTYTPASYRDSYKINSDDYVSFTSYTHHPFYKKFALEICDNWRYDQDWNVPIDDFMAVIDNAIMNGFTVAWASDVSEKGFTRDGLAQLLADAKKTSGSDQERWVGKSGEPAEESAPEEIEATQEFRQKGYDEKSTTDDHGMQIFGIAKDQFGNKYYMVKNSWGEAGKYKGIWYASEAFVRGKSMSIFVHKDALPKDVAKKIGVK
;
A
#
# COMPACT_ATOMS: atom_id res chain seq x y z
N MET A 1 38.86 18.13 -55.52
CA MET A 1 39.65 17.42 -56.53
C MET A 1 40.22 16.20 -55.85
N THR A 2 39.62 15.08 -56.17
CA THR A 2 40.26 13.87 -56.75
C THR A 2 41.17 13.15 -55.79
N ASN A 3 41.06 11.92 -55.53
CA ASN A 3 40.49 10.67 -56.00
C ASN A 3 41.27 9.59 -55.24
N ILE A 4 40.65 8.63 -54.68
CA ILE A 4 40.31 7.31 -55.20
C ILE A 4 41.49 6.32 -55.29
N LYS A 5 41.25 5.15 -54.66
CA LYS A 5 41.60 3.79 -55.09
C LYS A 5 43.04 3.33 -54.85
N ASP A 6 43.34 2.17 -54.66
CA ASP A 6 42.76 0.81 -54.60
C ASP A 6 43.94 -0.14 -54.30
N ILE A 7 43.67 -1.22 -53.64
CA ILE A 7 43.69 -2.60 -54.14
C ILE A 7 44.95 -3.47 -53.82
N TYR A 8 44.68 -4.58 -53.21
CA TYR A 8 45.02 -5.99 -53.50
C TYR A 8 46.37 -6.59 -52.99
N ILE A 9 46.23 -7.59 -52.17
CA ILE A 9 46.42 -9.06 -52.39
C ILE A 9 47.85 -9.60 -52.29
N MET A 10 47.92 -10.65 -51.53
CA MET A 10 48.49 -12.01 -51.67
C MET A 10 49.54 -12.44 -50.66
N ARG A 11 49.13 -13.40 -49.85
CA ARG A 11 49.52 -14.83 -49.86
C ARG A 11 51.05 -15.14 -49.89
N LYS A 12 51.57 -15.83 -48.89
CA LYS A 12 52.04 -17.25 -49.07
C LYS A 12 52.64 -17.81 -47.77
N PHE A 13 52.10 -18.94 -47.42
CA PHE A 13 52.66 -20.11 -46.79
C PHE A 13 54.15 -20.15 -46.52
N PHE A 14 54.52 -20.58 -45.33
CA PHE A 14 55.56 -21.60 -45.13
C PHE A 14 55.27 -22.43 -43.88
N THR A 15 55.10 -23.70 -44.13
CA THR A 15 55.10 -24.83 -43.19
C THR A 15 56.52 -25.08 -42.69
N SER A 16 56.70 -25.34 -41.40
CA SER A 16 57.70 -26.29 -40.94
C SER A 16 57.28 -26.82 -39.53
N ALA A 17 57.14 -28.12 -39.52
CA ALA A 17 56.98 -28.94 -38.32
C ALA A 17 58.31 -28.99 -37.54
N LEU A 18 58.23 -29.13 -36.22
CA LEU A 18 58.98 -30.16 -35.49
C LEU A 18 58.75 -30.14 -33.98
N ILE A 19 58.44 -31.33 -33.50
CA ILE A 19 58.84 -32.02 -32.26
C ILE A 19 58.14 -31.66 -30.97
N ALA A 20 57.37 -32.65 -30.55
CA ALA A 20 56.77 -32.85 -29.24
C ALA A 20 57.81 -32.96 -28.10
N LEU A 21 57.58 -32.21 -27.04
CA LEU A 21 58.09 -32.60 -25.72
C LEU A 21 56.86 -32.61 -24.77
N ALA A 22 56.47 -33.83 -24.40
CA ALA A 22 55.40 -34.02 -23.44
C ALA A 22 55.88 -33.64 -22.02
N ALA A 23 55.49 -32.46 -21.58
CA ALA A 23 55.51 -32.13 -20.16
C ALA A 23 54.14 -32.44 -19.60
N VAL A 24 54.01 -33.51 -18.82
CA VAL A 24 52.81 -33.79 -18.04
C VAL A 24 52.72 -32.77 -16.94
N SER A 25 52.03 -31.68 -17.21
CA SER A 25 51.57 -30.75 -16.17
C SER A 25 50.35 -31.35 -15.56
N VAL A 26 50.43 -31.84 -14.34
CA VAL A 26 49.29 -32.11 -13.46
C VAL A 26 48.65 -30.77 -13.21
N MET A 27 47.64 -30.44 -14.03
CA MET A 27 46.72 -29.33 -13.72
C MET A 27 45.90 -29.76 -12.52
N ALA A 28 46.19 -29.19 -11.37
CA ALA A 28 45.26 -29.17 -10.26
C ALA A 28 43.94 -28.57 -10.77
N GLN A 29 42.88 -29.36 -10.83
CA GLN A 29 41.55 -28.84 -11.10
C GLN A 29 41.21 -27.78 -10.03
N PRO A 30 40.68 -26.60 -10.41
CA PRO A 30 40.20 -25.67 -9.42
C PRO A 30 39.09 -26.34 -8.68
N VAL A 31 39.23 -26.50 -7.37
CA VAL A 31 38.13 -26.83 -6.46
C VAL A 31 37.11 -25.72 -6.67
N THR A 32 36.05 -26.00 -7.43
CA THR A 32 34.87 -25.15 -7.48
C THR A 32 34.32 -25.14 -6.06
N LYS A 33 34.56 -24.04 -5.32
CA LYS A 33 33.76 -23.76 -4.14
C LYS A 33 32.31 -23.88 -4.58
N ALA A 34 31.57 -24.82 -4.02
CA ALA A 34 30.14 -24.87 -4.15
C ALA A 34 29.64 -23.47 -3.79
N GLY A 35 29.04 -22.78 -4.75
CA GLY A 35 28.33 -21.54 -4.49
C GLY A 35 27.26 -21.80 -3.43
N PRO A 36 26.79 -20.79 -2.71
CA PRO A 36 25.75 -20.98 -1.74
C PRO A 36 24.60 -21.76 -2.39
N GLU A 37 24.15 -22.84 -1.73
CA GLU A 37 22.99 -23.60 -2.19
C GLU A 37 21.87 -22.61 -2.48
N LYS A 38 21.32 -22.62 -3.69
CA LYS A 38 20.11 -21.87 -4.01
C LYS A 38 19.05 -22.26 -3.00
N LYS A 39 18.66 -21.37 -2.11
CA LYS A 39 17.49 -21.58 -1.25
C LYS A 39 16.32 -21.82 -2.20
N GLY A 40 15.68 -22.97 -2.10
CA GLY A 40 14.53 -23.33 -2.91
C GLY A 40 13.42 -22.27 -2.79
N GLU A 41 12.57 -22.23 -3.78
CA GLU A 41 11.39 -21.34 -3.80
C GLU A 41 10.59 -21.46 -2.51
N LEU A 42 10.15 -20.30 -1.95
CA LEU A 42 9.34 -20.30 -0.74
C LEU A 42 7.95 -20.89 -1.02
N THR A 43 7.54 -21.77 -0.14
CA THR A 43 6.20 -22.36 -0.10
C THR A 43 5.55 -22.01 1.23
N PHE A 44 4.27 -21.70 1.22
CA PHE A 44 3.57 -21.22 2.40
C PHE A 44 2.46 -22.16 2.82
N THR A 45 2.35 -22.39 4.12
CA THR A 45 1.22 -23.09 4.75
C THR A 45 0.42 -22.08 5.55
N THR A 46 -0.85 -21.92 5.22
CA THR A 46 -1.77 -21.02 5.93
C THR A 46 -1.98 -21.50 7.37
N VAL A 47 -1.77 -20.64 8.34
CA VAL A 47 -2.07 -20.85 9.76
C VAL A 47 -3.47 -20.33 10.08
N LYS A 48 -3.78 -19.15 9.59
CA LYS A 48 -5.08 -18.48 9.77
C LYS A 48 -5.36 -17.59 8.57
N GLU A 49 -6.58 -17.62 8.10
CA GLU A 49 -7.08 -16.76 7.03
C GLU A 49 -8.47 -16.25 7.40
N ASN A 50 -8.70 -14.97 7.21
CA ASN A 50 -9.98 -14.32 7.44
C ASN A 50 -10.60 -13.90 6.11
N PRO A 51 -11.93 -13.82 5.99
CA PRO A 51 -12.59 -13.48 4.73
C PRO A 51 -12.20 -12.10 4.19
N ILE A 52 -11.92 -12.05 2.90
CA ILE A 52 -11.67 -10.82 2.14
C ILE A 52 -12.54 -10.81 0.88
N THR A 53 -12.81 -9.62 0.37
CA THR A 53 -13.42 -9.41 -0.94
C THR A 53 -12.40 -9.60 -2.08
N PRO A 54 -12.82 -9.70 -3.35
CA PRO A 54 -11.91 -9.85 -4.48
C PRO A 54 -10.82 -8.78 -4.54
N ILE A 55 -9.69 -9.10 -5.19
CA ILE A 55 -8.59 -8.17 -5.40
C ILE A 55 -9.03 -7.08 -6.39
N LYS A 56 -8.93 -5.82 -5.96
CA LYS A 56 -9.18 -4.65 -6.80
C LYS A 56 -7.88 -4.08 -7.38
N ASN A 57 -8.01 -3.14 -8.32
CA ASN A 57 -6.86 -2.50 -8.95
C ASN A 57 -6.99 -0.98 -8.92
N GLN A 58 -6.24 -0.32 -8.03
CA GLN A 58 -6.17 1.15 -7.98
C GLN A 58 -5.50 1.75 -9.22
N TYR A 59 -4.75 0.96 -9.98
CA TYR A 59 -4.02 1.31 -11.17
C TYR A 59 -3.20 2.61 -11.01
N ARG A 60 -3.48 3.67 -11.79
CA ARG A 60 -2.76 4.95 -11.77
C ARG A 60 -3.48 6.00 -10.91
N SER A 61 -3.90 5.63 -9.72
CA SER A 61 -4.42 6.56 -8.71
C SER A 61 -3.57 6.48 -7.44
N GLY A 62 -3.30 7.58 -6.79
CA GLY A 62 -2.61 7.62 -5.49
C GLY A 62 -3.58 7.32 -4.33
N THR A 63 -4.50 6.36 -4.52
CA THR A 63 -5.62 6.11 -3.60
C THR A 63 -5.53 4.78 -2.86
N CYS A 64 -4.31 4.24 -2.68
CA CYS A 64 -4.05 2.99 -1.95
C CYS A 64 -4.67 2.99 -0.54
N TRP A 65 -4.60 4.12 0.16
CA TRP A 65 -5.22 4.34 1.46
C TRP A 65 -6.73 4.03 1.45
N CYS A 66 -7.41 4.43 0.38
CA CYS A 66 -8.85 4.21 0.22
C CYS A 66 -9.14 2.74 -0.12
N PHE A 67 -8.41 2.15 -1.08
CA PHE A 67 -8.57 0.75 -1.43
C PHE A 67 -8.32 -0.18 -0.24
N SER A 68 -7.30 0.10 0.57
CA SER A 68 -7.01 -0.68 1.76
C SER A 68 -8.05 -0.49 2.87
N GLY A 69 -8.48 0.76 3.11
CA GLY A 69 -9.49 1.07 4.12
C GLY A 69 -10.87 0.51 3.75
N ILE A 70 -11.27 0.58 2.49
CA ILE A 70 -12.52 -0.03 2.00
C ILE A 70 -12.43 -1.56 2.08
N ALA A 71 -11.34 -2.18 1.63
CA ALA A 71 -11.17 -3.62 1.76
C ALA A 71 -11.25 -4.10 3.21
N PHE A 72 -10.69 -3.32 4.15
CA PHE A 72 -10.81 -3.56 5.58
C PHE A 72 -12.28 -3.47 6.04
N LEU A 73 -13.02 -2.42 5.67
CA LEU A 73 -14.42 -2.24 6.05
C LEU A 73 -15.35 -3.29 5.40
N GLU A 74 -15.05 -3.75 4.19
CA GLU A 74 -15.75 -4.86 3.55
C GLU A 74 -15.58 -6.16 4.37
N SER A 75 -14.37 -6.46 4.83
CA SER A 75 -14.12 -7.60 5.71
C SER A 75 -14.82 -7.45 7.07
N GLU A 76 -14.89 -6.25 7.63
CA GLU A 76 -15.64 -5.95 8.85
C GLU A 76 -17.15 -6.13 8.63
N ALA A 77 -17.71 -5.66 7.51
CA ALA A 77 -19.11 -5.90 7.16
C ALA A 77 -19.43 -7.39 7.06
N ILE A 78 -18.54 -8.19 6.45
CA ILE A 78 -18.67 -9.65 6.38
C ILE A 78 -18.68 -10.25 7.79
N ARG A 79 -17.73 -9.86 8.64
CA ARG A 79 -17.57 -10.36 10.01
C ARG A 79 -18.78 -9.99 10.89
N ILE A 80 -19.16 -8.71 10.94
CA ILE A 80 -20.22 -8.17 11.81
C ILE A 80 -21.59 -8.79 11.47
N ASN A 81 -21.85 -8.97 10.17
CA ASN A 81 -23.14 -9.51 9.71
C ASN A 81 -23.10 -11.03 9.51
N GLY A 82 -21.97 -11.69 9.73
CA GLY A 82 -21.83 -13.13 9.62
C GLY A 82 -22.08 -13.65 8.21
N ILE A 83 -21.75 -12.87 7.16
CA ILE A 83 -21.95 -13.23 5.75
C ILE A 83 -21.03 -14.42 5.41
N LYS A 84 -21.60 -15.48 4.86
CA LYS A 84 -20.87 -16.73 4.55
C LYS A 84 -20.71 -16.99 3.08
N ASP A 85 -21.61 -16.48 2.26
CA ASP A 85 -21.58 -16.68 0.82
C ASP A 85 -20.75 -15.58 0.15
N PRO A 86 -19.60 -15.90 -0.47
CA PRO A 86 -18.77 -14.93 -1.14
C PRO A 86 -19.46 -14.14 -2.25
N GLU A 87 -20.48 -14.70 -2.89
CA GLU A 87 -21.25 -14.02 -3.93
C GLU A 87 -22.10 -12.85 -3.38
N THR A 88 -22.28 -12.80 -2.05
CA THR A 88 -23.04 -11.75 -1.35
C THR A 88 -22.15 -10.79 -0.56
N TYR A 89 -20.85 -10.88 -0.74
CA TYR A 89 -19.92 -9.96 -0.07
C TYR A 89 -20.14 -8.53 -0.55
N PRO A 90 -20.01 -7.54 0.34
CA PRO A 90 -20.16 -6.14 -0.04
C PRO A 90 -19.03 -5.72 -0.99
N ASP A 91 -19.37 -4.81 -1.89
CA ASP A 91 -18.45 -4.15 -2.82
C ASP A 91 -18.71 -2.64 -2.73
N PHE A 92 -17.96 -1.94 -1.87
CA PHE A 92 -18.12 -0.52 -1.62
C PHE A 92 -17.31 0.31 -2.60
N SER A 93 -17.82 1.49 -2.95
CA SER A 93 -17.15 2.41 -3.86
C SER A 93 -15.99 3.15 -3.17
N GLU A 94 -14.78 2.92 -3.65
CA GLU A 94 -13.62 3.72 -3.28
C GLU A 94 -13.77 5.16 -3.78
N MET A 95 -14.31 5.35 -4.98
CA MET A 95 -14.36 6.67 -5.61
C MET A 95 -15.38 7.59 -4.97
N PHE A 96 -16.41 7.07 -4.30
CA PHE A 96 -17.26 7.86 -3.42
C PHE A 96 -16.45 8.48 -2.27
N VAL A 97 -15.63 7.67 -1.61
CA VAL A 97 -14.77 8.11 -0.50
C VAL A 97 -13.71 9.09 -0.99
N VAL A 98 -13.05 8.79 -2.11
CA VAL A 98 -12.03 9.65 -2.73
C VAL A 98 -12.61 11.02 -3.10
N SER A 99 -13.82 11.07 -3.69
CA SER A 99 -14.49 12.31 -4.06
C SER A 99 -14.70 13.23 -2.85
N HIS A 100 -15.18 12.69 -1.73
CA HIS A 100 -15.37 13.46 -0.51
C HIS A 100 -14.04 13.89 0.13
N SER A 101 -13.02 13.02 0.13
CA SER A 101 -11.70 13.35 0.66
C SER A 101 -11.06 14.51 -0.09
N TYR A 102 -11.13 14.54 -1.44
CA TYR A 102 -10.65 15.69 -2.22
C TYR A 102 -11.32 16.99 -1.83
N GLN A 103 -12.65 16.98 -1.62
CA GLN A 103 -13.43 18.18 -1.26
C GLN A 103 -13.06 18.67 0.15
N ASP A 104 -13.00 17.79 1.14
CA ASP A 104 -12.60 18.11 2.52
C ASP A 104 -11.17 18.68 2.57
N ARG A 105 -10.25 18.02 1.85
CA ARG A 105 -8.85 18.44 1.79
C ARG A 105 -8.70 19.81 1.10
N ALA A 106 -9.48 20.07 0.05
CA ALA A 106 -9.50 21.36 -0.61
C ALA A 106 -9.92 22.47 0.35
N GLU A 107 -10.97 22.25 1.16
CA GLU A 107 -11.40 23.23 2.15
C GLU A 107 -10.32 23.48 3.22
N LYS A 108 -9.68 22.43 3.72
CA LYS A 108 -8.61 22.56 4.71
C LYS A 108 -7.38 23.25 4.12
N TYR A 109 -6.99 22.91 2.89
CA TYR A 109 -5.90 23.56 2.16
C TYR A 109 -6.11 25.06 2.04
N VAL A 110 -7.31 25.48 1.60
CA VAL A 110 -7.65 26.90 1.46
C VAL A 110 -7.69 27.61 2.83
N ARG A 111 -8.23 26.98 3.88
CA ARG A 111 -8.25 27.53 5.26
C ARG A 111 -6.84 27.71 5.84
N LEU A 112 -5.88 26.90 5.41
CA LEU A 112 -4.47 26.96 5.84
C LEU A 112 -3.59 27.77 4.88
N ASP A 113 -4.19 28.60 4.03
CA ASP A 113 -3.49 29.46 3.05
C ASP A 113 -2.49 28.69 2.17
N GLY A 114 -2.81 27.43 1.85
CA GLY A 114 -1.96 26.55 1.05
C GLY A 114 -0.83 25.84 1.80
N ASN A 115 -0.76 25.99 3.12
CA ASN A 115 0.27 25.33 3.96
C ASN A 115 -0.17 23.92 4.37
N LEU A 116 -0.50 23.10 3.38
CA LEU A 116 -0.89 21.71 3.52
C LEU A 116 -0.46 20.98 2.24
N THR A 117 -0.05 19.72 2.36
CA THR A 117 0.14 18.87 1.18
C THR A 117 -1.21 18.62 0.52
N PHE A 118 -1.32 18.87 -0.79
CA PHE A 118 -2.52 18.58 -1.57
C PHE A 118 -2.18 17.59 -2.70
N GLY A 119 -2.88 16.47 -2.74
CA GLY A 119 -2.69 15.39 -3.71
C GLY A 119 -3.61 14.21 -3.43
N ALA A 120 -3.43 13.12 -4.15
CA ALA A 120 -4.25 11.92 -4.06
C ALA A 120 -3.99 11.09 -2.79
N GLY A 121 -2.75 11.12 -2.27
CA GLY A 121 -2.36 10.37 -1.07
C GLY A 121 -3.08 10.85 0.19
N SER A 122 -3.40 9.93 1.09
CA SER A 122 -4.07 10.18 2.36
C SER A 122 -3.80 9.03 3.32
N GLU A 123 -4.23 9.13 4.55
CA GLU A 123 -4.18 8.03 5.50
C GLU A 123 -5.43 7.15 5.45
N ILE A 124 -5.28 5.89 5.86
CA ILE A 124 -6.40 4.94 5.94
C ILE A 124 -7.52 5.47 6.86
N GLY A 125 -7.17 6.24 7.90
CA GLY A 125 -8.11 6.90 8.81
C GLY A 125 -9.10 7.83 8.12
N ASP A 126 -8.73 8.41 6.99
CA ASP A 126 -9.62 9.27 6.19
C ASP A 126 -10.84 8.52 5.68
N VAL A 127 -10.73 7.21 5.40
CA VAL A 127 -11.88 6.37 5.04
C VAL A 127 -12.90 6.38 6.17
N LEU A 128 -12.46 6.23 7.42
CA LEU A 128 -13.36 6.20 8.58
C LEU A 128 -14.06 7.54 8.79
N HIS A 129 -13.36 8.66 8.60
CA HIS A 129 -13.97 10.00 8.63
C HIS A 129 -15.04 10.16 7.56
N ILE A 130 -14.72 9.84 6.32
CA ILE A 130 -15.66 9.97 5.20
C ILE A 130 -16.88 9.05 5.39
N VAL A 131 -16.65 7.82 5.81
CA VAL A 131 -17.73 6.86 6.08
C VAL A 131 -18.61 7.33 7.23
N SER A 132 -18.04 7.94 8.27
CA SER A 132 -18.79 8.54 9.37
C SER A 132 -19.67 9.70 8.90
N ASP A 133 -19.08 10.65 8.16
CA ASP A 133 -19.72 11.92 7.82
C ASP A 133 -20.66 11.82 6.62
N TYR A 134 -20.32 10.99 5.62
CA TYR A 134 -21.02 10.92 4.34
C TYR A 134 -21.69 9.56 4.07
N GLY A 135 -21.27 8.48 4.73
CA GLY A 135 -21.80 7.14 4.52
C GLY A 135 -21.04 6.31 3.51
N LEU A 136 -21.69 5.34 2.88
CA LEU A 136 -21.16 4.43 1.87
C LEU A 136 -22.13 4.27 0.72
N VAL A 137 -21.61 3.92 -0.46
CA VAL A 137 -22.40 3.49 -1.61
C VAL A 137 -21.79 2.23 -2.23
N PRO A 138 -22.58 1.40 -2.94
CA PRO A 138 -22.04 0.28 -3.70
C PRO A 138 -21.12 0.75 -4.84
N GLN A 139 -20.11 -0.03 -5.20
CA GLN A 139 -19.23 0.22 -6.35
C GLN A 139 -20.03 0.41 -7.67
N SER A 140 -21.08 -0.35 -7.85
CA SER A 140 -21.95 -0.27 -9.05
C SER A 140 -22.73 1.05 -9.15
N VAL A 141 -22.93 1.76 -8.05
CA VAL A 141 -23.62 3.07 -8.00
C VAL A 141 -22.69 4.22 -8.35
N GLN A 142 -21.44 4.14 -7.91
CA GLN A 142 -20.43 5.16 -8.24
C GLN A 142 -19.10 4.49 -8.58
N PRO A 143 -18.90 4.02 -9.81
CA PRO A 143 -17.63 3.41 -10.25
C PRO A 143 -16.49 4.42 -10.32
N GLY A 144 -16.77 5.72 -10.59
CA GLY A 144 -15.80 6.82 -10.52
C GLY A 144 -14.78 6.83 -11.65
N THR A 145 -15.16 6.45 -12.85
CA THR A 145 -14.29 6.41 -14.04
C THR A 145 -14.88 7.18 -15.24
N GLU A 146 -15.39 8.40 -14.98
CA GLU A 146 -16.06 9.23 -16.00
C GLU A 146 -15.09 9.75 -17.08
N TYR A 147 -13.80 9.61 -16.88
CA TYR A 147 -12.74 10.01 -17.82
C TYR A 147 -12.43 8.96 -18.89
N GLY A 148 -13.26 7.92 -19.03
CA GLY A 148 -13.24 6.99 -20.18
C GLY A 148 -12.24 5.85 -20.10
N THR A 149 -11.72 5.52 -18.91
CA THR A 149 -10.92 4.31 -18.67
C THR A 149 -11.66 3.35 -17.76
N GLU A 150 -11.39 2.04 -17.87
CA GLU A 150 -11.99 1.03 -16.98
C GLU A 150 -11.37 1.04 -15.58
N LEU A 151 -10.11 1.46 -15.48
CA LEU A 151 -9.37 1.54 -14.23
C LEU A 151 -9.02 2.99 -13.87
N PRO A 152 -8.85 3.33 -12.59
CA PRO A 152 -8.55 4.68 -12.14
C PRO A 152 -7.26 5.26 -12.74
N VAL A 153 -7.33 6.47 -13.31
CA VAL A 153 -6.19 7.23 -13.84
C VAL A 153 -6.32 8.67 -13.37
N HIS A 154 -5.70 9.05 -12.26
CA HIS A 154 -5.94 10.32 -11.57
C HIS A 154 -4.93 11.42 -11.89
N GLY A 155 -3.92 11.18 -12.72
CA GLY A 155 -2.86 12.16 -12.95
C GLY A 155 -3.38 13.53 -13.45
N GLU A 156 -4.42 13.55 -14.31
CA GLU A 156 -5.06 14.81 -14.75
C GLU A 156 -5.91 15.43 -13.64
N LEU A 157 -6.72 14.62 -12.94
CA LEU A 157 -7.52 15.06 -11.80
C LEU A 157 -6.64 15.70 -10.70
N ASP A 158 -5.52 15.07 -10.37
CA ASP A 158 -4.57 15.59 -9.38
C ASP A 158 -3.99 16.93 -9.79
N ALA A 159 -3.57 17.05 -11.05
CA ALA A 159 -2.99 18.28 -11.57
C ALA A 159 -3.99 19.44 -11.57
N VAL A 160 -5.21 19.22 -12.06
CA VAL A 160 -6.20 20.31 -12.17
C VAL A 160 -6.77 20.71 -10.80
N THR A 161 -7.01 19.74 -9.90
CA THR A 161 -7.51 20.04 -8.55
C THR A 161 -6.49 20.80 -7.73
N LYS A 162 -5.21 20.41 -7.79
CA LYS A 162 -4.11 21.13 -7.15
C LYS A 162 -3.97 22.55 -7.67
N ALA A 163 -3.92 22.73 -9.00
CA ALA A 163 -3.81 24.05 -9.60
C ALA A 163 -4.99 24.95 -9.20
N TYR A 164 -6.20 24.39 -9.13
CA TYR A 164 -7.39 25.12 -8.73
C TYR A 164 -7.30 25.62 -7.29
N VAL A 165 -7.00 24.74 -6.31
CA VAL A 165 -6.94 25.16 -4.90
C VAL A 165 -5.77 26.12 -4.63
N GLU A 166 -4.65 25.98 -5.34
CA GLU A 166 -3.53 26.92 -5.26
C GLU A 166 -3.93 28.31 -5.74
N ALA A 167 -4.67 28.41 -6.85
CA ALA A 167 -5.17 29.69 -7.35
C ALA A 167 -6.14 30.35 -6.36
N ILE A 168 -6.99 29.56 -5.69
CA ILE A 168 -7.92 30.06 -4.67
C ILE A 168 -7.17 30.52 -3.42
N ALA A 169 -6.25 29.72 -2.88
CA ALA A 169 -5.48 30.06 -1.68
C ALA A 169 -4.60 31.31 -1.88
N LYS A 170 -4.09 31.53 -3.10
CA LYS A 170 -3.25 32.67 -3.45
C LYS A 170 -4.04 33.91 -3.95
N ASN A 171 -5.38 33.91 -3.84
CA ASN A 171 -6.21 35.01 -4.37
C ASN A 171 -5.87 36.36 -3.68
N PRO A 172 -5.48 37.37 -4.44
CA PRO A 172 -5.07 38.68 -3.89
C PRO A 172 -6.23 39.51 -3.31
N ASN A 173 -7.47 39.17 -3.61
CA ASN A 173 -8.65 39.94 -3.19
C ASN A 173 -8.97 39.81 -1.71
N ARG A 174 -8.30 38.97 -0.96
CA ARG A 174 -8.45 38.72 0.50
C ARG A 174 -9.85 38.30 0.95
N THR A 175 -10.82 38.24 0.05
CA THR A 175 -12.19 37.77 0.33
C THR A 175 -12.56 36.74 -0.71
N LEU A 176 -12.86 35.53 -0.29
CA LEU A 176 -13.26 34.44 -1.15
C LEU A 176 -14.79 34.36 -1.23
N SER A 177 -15.32 34.17 -2.44
CA SER A 177 -16.72 33.78 -2.63
C SER A 177 -16.90 32.29 -2.29
N THR A 178 -18.13 31.88 -2.01
CA THR A 178 -18.46 30.43 -1.86
C THR A 178 -18.48 29.69 -3.20
N GLY A 179 -18.37 30.41 -4.32
CA GLY A 179 -18.41 29.86 -5.68
C GLY A 179 -17.27 28.86 -5.95
N TRP A 180 -16.10 29.06 -5.32
CA TRP A 180 -14.96 28.19 -5.53
C TRP A 180 -15.23 26.73 -5.11
N LYS A 181 -16.01 26.52 -4.03
CA LYS A 181 -16.37 25.15 -3.59
C LYS A 181 -17.20 24.43 -4.63
N LYS A 182 -18.17 25.13 -5.25
CA LYS A 182 -18.97 24.57 -6.35
C LYS A 182 -18.11 24.26 -7.57
N GLY A 183 -17.18 25.17 -7.91
CA GLY A 183 -16.24 24.95 -9.01
C GLY A 183 -15.34 23.75 -8.77
N PHE A 184 -14.79 23.62 -7.56
CA PHE A 184 -13.96 22.48 -7.17
C PHE A 184 -14.75 21.15 -7.23
N LYS A 185 -15.95 21.12 -6.62
CA LYS A 185 -16.85 19.94 -6.69
C LYS A 185 -17.13 19.57 -8.14
N GLY A 186 -17.45 20.55 -9.01
CA GLY A 186 -17.72 20.29 -10.42
C GLY A 186 -16.54 19.68 -11.17
N ILE A 187 -15.30 20.01 -10.79
CA ILE A 187 -14.10 19.35 -11.33
C ILE A 187 -14.07 17.89 -10.87
N VAL A 188 -14.20 17.63 -9.56
CA VAL A 188 -14.18 16.27 -9.02
C VAL A 188 -15.30 15.42 -9.62
N ASP A 189 -16.51 15.93 -9.70
CA ASP A 189 -17.67 15.25 -10.29
C ASP A 189 -17.45 14.88 -11.77
N ALA A 190 -16.75 15.73 -12.52
CA ALA A 190 -16.47 15.47 -13.94
C ALA A 190 -15.56 14.24 -14.16
N TYR A 191 -14.73 13.89 -13.20
CA TYR A 191 -13.81 12.75 -13.27
C TYR A 191 -14.34 11.52 -12.54
N LEU A 192 -14.97 11.71 -11.37
CA LEU A 192 -15.34 10.63 -10.45
C LEU A 192 -16.87 10.37 -10.39
N GLY A 193 -17.65 11.14 -11.16
CA GLY A 193 -19.09 11.09 -11.06
C GLY A 193 -19.64 11.88 -9.86
N GLU A 194 -20.91 12.24 -9.94
CA GLU A 194 -21.59 12.95 -8.85
C GLU A 194 -21.95 11.97 -7.73
N CYS A 195 -21.57 12.31 -6.48
CA CYS A 195 -21.93 11.51 -5.32
C CYS A 195 -23.44 11.55 -5.10
N PRO A 196 -24.14 10.40 -5.09
CA PRO A 196 -25.57 10.35 -4.91
C PRO A 196 -25.99 10.72 -3.48
N THR A 197 -27.09 11.41 -3.35
CA THR A 197 -27.75 11.64 -2.04
C THR A 197 -28.75 10.53 -1.70
N GLU A 198 -29.27 9.83 -2.72
CA GLU A 198 -30.17 8.70 -2.65
C GLU A 198 -29.94 7.81 -3.86
N PHE A 199 -30.09 6.50 -3.72
CA PHE A 199 -29.91 5.52 -4.80
C PHE A 199 -30.73 4.24 -4.57
N GLU A 200 -31.03 3.54 -5.66
CA GLU A 200 -31.66 2.22 -5.64
C GLU A 200 -30.58 1.13 -5.69
N TYR A 201 -30.66 0.16 -4.79
CA TYR A 201 -29.78 -1.00 -4.79
C TYR A 201 -30.53 -2.25 -4.31
N ASN A 202 -30.46 -3.32 -5.09
CA ASN A 202 -31.15 -4.57 -4.81
C ASN A 202 -32.67 -4.41 -4.50
N GLY A 203 -33.31 -3.47 -5.21
CA GLY A 203 -34.77 -3.21 -5.06
C GLY A 203 -35.17 -2.43 -3.81
N GLN A 204 -34.18 -1.81 -3.15
CA GLN A 204 -34.40 -0.94 -1.99
C GLN A 204 -33.75 0.43 -2.20
N THR A 205 -34.42 1.49 -1.75
CA THR A 205 -33.88 2.85 -1.77
C THR A 205 -33.03 3.10 -0.53
N TYR A 206 -31.85 3.65 -0.74
CA TYR A 206 -30.90 4.02 0.33
C TYR A 206 -30.42 5.45 0.18
N THR A 207 -30.14 6.08 1.30
CA THR A 207 -29.13 7.15 1.37
C THR A 207 -27.76 6.54 1.68
N PRO A 208 -26.63 7.20 1.38
CA PRO A 208 -25.30 6.67 1.74
C PRO A 208 -25.20 6.33 3.23
N ALA A 209 -25.77 7.14 4.12
CA ALA A 209 -25.79 6.87 5.55
C ALA A 209 -26.59 5.60 5.90
N SER A 210 -27.80 5.44 5.35
CA SER A 210 -28.63 4.25 5.61
C SER A 210 -28.03 2.97 5.04
N TYR A 211 -27.29 3.08 3.92
CA TYR A 211 -26.57 1.94 3.35
C TYR A 211 -25.40 1.50 4.25
N ARG A 212 -24.58 2.44 4.75
CA ARG A 212 -23.56 2.16 5.78
C ARG A 212 -24.18 1.48 7.01
N ASP A 213 -25.28 2.04 7.52
CA ASP A 213 -25.94 1.55 8.74
C ASP A 213 -26.53 0.12 8.57
N SER A 214 -26.91 -0.25 7.33
CA SER A 214 -27.38 -1.61 7.03
C SER A 214 -26.29 -2.67 7.24
N TYR A 215 -25.00 -2.28 7.14
CA TYR A 215 -23.84 -3.13 7.46
C TYR A 215 -23.37 -3.00 8.91
N LYS A 216 -24.00 -2.15 9.73
CA LYS A 216 -23.66 -1.90 11.14
C LYS A 216 -22.22 -1.42 11.33
N ILE A 217 -21.67 -0.71 10.35
CA ILE A 217 -20.34 -0.10 10.45
C ILE A 217 -20.45 1.16 11.30
N ASN A 218 -19.66 1.20 12.38
CA ASN A 218 -19.52 2.37 13.25
C ASN A 218 -18.04 2.76 13.34
N SER A 219 -17.68 3.95 12.85
CA SER A 219 -16.30 4.41 12.79
C SER A 219 -15.64 4.51 14.19
N ASP A 220 -16.42 4.68 15.26
CA ASP A 220 -15.92 4.74 16.64
C ASP A 220 -15.45 3.38 17.19
N ASP A 221 -15.70 2.30 16.45
CA ASP A 221 -15.25 0.95 16.84
C ASP A 221 -13.82 0.65 16.38
N TYR A 222 -13.20 1.56 15.62
CA TYR A 222 -11.86 1.35 15.07
C TYR A 222 -10.83 2.24 15.75
N VAL A 223 -9.65 1.69 15.94
CA VAL A 223 -8.52 2.35 16.59
C VAL A 223 -7.25 2.17 15.77
N SER A 224 -6.44 3.23 15.73
CA SER A 224 -5.16 3.23 15.03
C SER A 224 -3.98 3.14 15.98
N PHE A 225 -2.90 2.53 15.49
CA PHE A 225 -1.65 2.35 16.22
C PHE A 225 -0.45 2.67 15.35
N THR A 226 0.57 3.21 16.01
CA THR A 226 1.93 3.36 15.51
C THR A 226 2.94 2.98 16.57
N SER A 227 4.24 2.94 16.24
CA SER A 227 5.28 2.54 17.18
C SER A 227 6.59 3.32 16.95
N TYR A 228 6.76 4.44 17.64
CA TYR A 228 7.95 5.29 17.55
C TYR A 228 8.38 5.84 18.91
N THR A 229 9.70 6.03 19.11
CA THR A 229 10.27 6.39 20.42
C THR A 229 10.34 7.90 20.69
N HIS A 230 10.12 8.74 19.67
CA HIS A 230 10.18 10.20 19.81
C HIS A 230 8.94 10.78 20.52
N HIS A 231 7.88 9.96 20.70
CA HIS A 231 6.74 10.27 21.54
C HIS A 231 6.54 9.20 22.64
N PRO A 232 5.92 9.56 23.78
CA PRO A 232 5.67 8.60 24.86
C PRO A 232 4.78 7.44 24.41
N PHE A 233 5.11 6.21 24.83
CA PHE A 233 4.24 5.07 24.60
C PHE A 233 2.95 5.15 25.42
N TYR A 234 1.91 4.50 24.93
CA TYR A 234 0.54 4.48 25.47
C TYR A 234 -0.10 5.87 25.54
N LYS A 235 0.30 6.75 24.64
CA LYS A 235 -0.28 8.07 24.37
C LYS A 235 -0.59 8.21 22.91
N LYS A 236 -1.52 9.08 22.60
CA LYS A 236 -1.80 9.43 21.20
C LYS A 236 -0.92 10.59 20.76
N PHE A 237 -0.51 10.56 19.50
CA PHE A 237 0.09 11.68 18.79
C PHE A 237 -0.26 11.62 17.31
N ALA A 238 -0.21 12.73 16.62
CA ALA A 238 -0.37 12.77 15.18
C ALA A 238 0.95 12.38 14.51
N LEU A 239 0.99 11.24 13.82
CA LEU A 239 2.17 10.81 13.09
C LEU A 239 2.55 11.88 12.05
N GLU A 240 3.81 12.33 12.08
CA GLU A 240 4.31 13.44 11.26
C GLU A 240 4.69 12.96 9.86
N ILE A 241 3.68 12.67 9.07
CA ILE A 241 3.78 12.35 7.65
C ILE A 241 2.89 13.29 6.84
N CYS A 242 3.26 13.50 5.56
CA CYS A 242 2.55 14.46 4.71
C CYS A 242 1.09 14.07 4.45
N ASP A 243 0.79 12.79 4.46
CA ASP A 243 -0.53 12.25 4.18
C ASP A 243 -1.47 12.27 5.37
N ASN A 244 -0.96 12.48 6.59
CA ASN A 244 -1.77 12.80 7.78
C ASN A 244 -2.22 14.28 7.77
N TRP A 245 -2.91 14.68 6.72
CA TRP A 245 -3.36 16.05 6.56
C TRP A 245 -4.51 16.44 7.49
N ARG A 246 -5.22 15.46 8.08
CA ARG A 246 -6.22 15.70 9.12
C ARG A 246 -5.62 15.92 10.50
N TYR A 247 -4.36 15.50 10.72
CA TYR A 247 -3.67 15.47 12.01
C TYR A 247 -4.31 14.45 12.96
N ASP A 248 -4.75 13.33 12.42
CA ASP A 248 -5.30 12.23 13.19
C ASP A 248 -4.25 11.63 14.10
N GLN A 249 -4.70 11.14 15.26
CA GLN A 249 -3.82 10.69 16.32
C GLN A 249 -3.87 9.18 16.48
N ASP A 250 -2.71 8.56 16.36
CA ASP A 250 -2.51 7.14 16.59
C ASP A 250 -2.09 6.86 18.04
N TRP A 251 -2.52 5.72 18.56
CA TRP A 251 -1.95 5.19 19.78
C TRP A 251 -0.51 4.74 19.52
N ASN A 252 0.43 5.36 20.23
CA ASN A 252 1.83 4.96 20.18
C ASN A 252 2.09 3.84 21.18
N VAL A 253 2.55 2.68 20.70
CA VAL A 253 2.84 1.53 21.56
C VAL A 253 4.23 0.96 21.25
N PRO A 254 4.88 0.24 22.19
CA PRO A 254 6.11 -0.49 21.88
C PRO A 254 5.89 -1.46 20.71
N ILE A 255 6.94 -1.72 19.93
CA ILE A 255 6.83 -2.56 18.74
C ILE A 255 6.31 -3.97 19.03
N ASP A 256 6.58 -4.52 20.19
CA ASP A 256 6.06 -5.86 20.55
C ASP A 256 4.55 -5.83 20.81
N ASP A 257 4.03 -4.77 21.44
CA ASP A 257 2.59 -4.56 21.61
C ASP A 257 1.91 -4.29 20.25
N PHE A 258 2.57 -3.54 19.36
CA PHE A 258 2.09 -3.30 18.00
C PHE A 258 1.92 -4.61 17.21
N MET A 259 2.93 -5.48 17.24
CA MET A 259 2.87 -6.80 16.58
C MET A 259 1.82 -7.70 17.24
N ALA A 260 1.70 -7.65 18.59
CA ALA A 260 0.69 -8.40 19.31
C ALA A 260 -0.75 -7.98 18.93
N VAL A 261 -0.99 -6.71 18.62
CA VAL A 261 -2.28 -6.22 18.12
C VAL A 261 -2.60 -6.87 16.77
N ILE A 262 -1.65 -6.92 15.84
CA ILE A 262 -1.84 -7.56 14.52
C ILE A 262 -2.13 -9.05 14.69
N ASP A 263 -1.30 -9.75 15.45
CA ASP A 263 -1.45 -11.20 15.66
C ASP A 263 -2.79 -11.53 16.31
N ASN A 264 -3.17 -10.79 17.37
CA ASN A 264 -4.43 -11.01 18.06
C ASN A 264 -5.64 -10.74 17.16
N ALA A 265 -5.59 -9.68 16.35
CA ALA A 265 -6.63 -9.37 15.39
C ALA A 265 -6.85 -10.54 14.42
N ILE A 266 -5.79 -10.97 13.73
CA ILE A 266 -5.89 -12.05 12.73
C ILE A 266 -6.36 -13.36 13.36
N MET A 267 -5.80 -13.76 14.49
CA MET A 267 -6.15 -15.03 15.14
C MET A 267 -7.60 -15.06 15.65
N ASN A 268 -8.19 -13.90 15.94
CA ASN A 268 -9.58 -13.78 16.42
C ASN A 268 -10.60 -13.43 15.33
N GLY A 269 -10.23 -13.51 14.06
CA GLY A 269 -11.19 -13.38 12.94
C GLY A 269 -11.35 -11.95 12.41
N PHE A 270 -10.48 -11.02 12.81
CA PHE A 270 -10.43 -9.65 12.29
C PHE A 270 -9.34 -9.53 11.22
N THR A 271 -9.46 -8.51 10.39
CA THR A 271 -8.39 -8.08 9.49
C THR A 271 -7.75 -6.79 10.02
N VAL A 272 -6.67 -6.34 9.39
CA VAL A 272 -5.93 -5.15 9.79
C VAL A 272 -5.71 -4.28 8.55
N ALA A 273 -6.12 -3.02 8.58
CA ALA A 273 -5.70 -2.08 7.57
C ALA A 273 -4.27 -1.61 7.91
N TRP A 274 -3.38 -1.61 6.94
CA TRP A 274 -1.93 -1.52 7.16
C TRP A 274 -1.26 -0.54 6.20
N ALA A 275 -0.65 0.50 6.75
CA ALA A 275 0.21 1.44 6.03
C ALA A 275 1.69 1.06 6.21
N SER A 276 2.45 1.05 5.13
CA SER A 276 3.83 0.57 5.12
C SER A 276 4.70 1.24 4.07
N ASP A 277 5.99 1.29 4.33
CA ASP A 277 7.00 1.52 3.30
C ASP A 277 7.13 0.27 2.44
N VAL A 278 6.89 0.40 1.15
CA VAL A 278 7.04 -0.66 0.14
C VAL A 278 8.11 -0.34 -0.89
N SER A 279 8.82 0.78 -0.73
CA SER A 279 9.91 1.18 -1.63
C SER A 279 11.22 0.44 -1.36
N GLU A 280 11.12 -0.78 -0.92
CA GLU A 280 12.22 -1.65 -0.53
C GLU A 280 12.52 -2.70 -1.60
N LYS A 281 13.80 -3.08 -1.73
CA LYS A 281 14.21 -4.14 -2.65
C LYS A 281 13.52 -5.48 -2.36
N GLY A 282 13.28 -5.77 -1.07
CA GLY A 282 12.62 -6.99 -0.62
C GLY A 282 11.11 -7.01 -0.82
N PHE A 283 10.48 -5.89 -1.22
CA PHE A 283 9.09 -5.86 -1.65
C PHE A 283 9.02 -6.15 -3.14
N THR A 284 8.84 -7.42 -3.50
CA THR A 284 9.00 -7.91 -4.86
C THR A 284 7.68 -8.01 -5.62
N ARG A 285 7.75 -8.01 -6.96
CA ARG A 285 6.57 -8.21 -7.83
C ARG A 285 5.95 -9.59 -7.71
N ASP A 286 6.72 -10.57 -7.25
CA ASP A 286 6.27 -11.95 -7.11
C ASP A 286 5.43 -12.17 -5.85
N GLY A 287 5.18 -11.11 -5.08
CA GLY A 287 4.32 -11.17 -3.90
C GLY A 287 5.06 -11.55 -2.62
N LEU A 288 6.34 -11.21 -2.51
CA LEU A 288 7.11 -11.33 -1.27
C LEU A 288 7.48 -9.95 -0.74
N ALA A 289 7.45 -9.79 0.58
CA ALA A 289 7.97 -8.64 1.29
C ALA A 289 8.89 -9.10 2.41
N GLN A 290 10.21 -8.87 2.26
CA GLN A 290 11.26 -9.31 3.18
C GLN A 290 12.17 -8.13 3.56
N LEU A 291 12.63 -8.08 4.80
CA LEU A 291 13.51 -7.03 5.30
C LEU A 291 14.97 -7.38 5.04
N LEU A 292 15.54 -6.86 3.97
CA LEU A 292 16.89 -7.20 3.50
C LEU A 292 17.97 -6.26 4.05
N ALA A 293 19.15 -6.80 4.37
CA ALA A 293 20.25 -6.03 4.97
C ALA A 293 20.77 -4.88 4.10
N ASP A 294 20.82 -5.04 2.78
CA ASP A 294 21.36 -4.07 1.83
C ASP A 294 20.30 -3.49 0.89
N ALA A 295 19.08 -3.35 1.39
CA ALA A 295 17.98 -2.84 0.60
C ALA A 295 18.22 -1.37 0.24
N LYS A 296 18.42 -1.09 -1.05
CA LYS A 296 18.37 0.28 -1.58
C LYS A 296 16.96 0.64 -1.95
N LYS A 297 16.53 1.80 -1.48
CA LYS A 297 15.23 2.37 -1.85
C LYS A 297 15.13 2.57 -3.36
N THR A 298 14.03 2.12 -3.96
CA THR A 298 13.73 2.38 -5.37
C THR A 298 13.20 3.81 -5.53
N SER A 299 13.46 4.44 -6.67
CA SER A 299 12.92 5.77 -7.00
C SER A 299 11.50 5.66 -7.57
N GLY A 300 10.72 6.72 -7.44
CA GLY A 300 9.37 6.83 -8.00
C GLY A 300 8.27 6.47 -7.00
N SER A 301 7.02 6.85 -7.33
CA SER A 301 5.83 6.44 -6.58
C SER A 301 5.56 4.94 -6.77
N ASP A 302 4.77 4.35 -5.89
CA ASP A 302 4.28 2.99 -6.02
C ASP A 302 3.53 2.77 -7.35
N GLN A 303 2.76 3.76 -7.81
CA GLN A 303 2.14 3.76 -9.14
C GLN A 303 3.16 3.61 -10.28
N GLU A 304 4.21 4.44 -10.26
CA GLU A 304 5.23 4.44 -11.32
C GLU A 304 6.09 3.19 -11.28
N ARG A 305 6.34 2.65 -10.09
CA ARG A 305 7.14 1.43 -9.90
C ARG A 305 6.44 0.19 -10.41
N TRP A 306 5.12 0.08 -10.21
CA TRP A 306 4.39 -1.16 -10.42
C TRP A 306 3.55 -1.17 -11.70
N VAL A 307 3.03 -0.02 -12.12
CA VAL A 307 2.23 0.11 -13.34
C VAL A 307 3.13 0.35 -14.54
N GLY A 308 3.21 -0.60 -15.44
CA GLY A 308 3.93 -0.49 -16.72
C GLY A 308 5.38 -0.95 -16.73
N LYS A 309 5.93 -1.46 -15.62
CA LYS A 309 7.24 -2.15 -15.64
C LYS A 309 7.04 -3.65 -15.84
N SER A 310 7.34 -4.14 -17.04
CA SER A 310 7.44 -5.57 -17.31
C SER A 310 8.89 -6.04 -17.13
N GLY A 311 9.12 -7.05 -16.29
CA GLY A 311 10.15 -8.02 -16.54
C GLY A 311 11.57 -7.75 -16.09
N GLU A 312 11.82 -7.34 -14.82
CA GLU A 312 13.08 -7.76 -14.22
C GLU A 312 12.83 -9.02 -13.39
N PRO A 313 13.61 -10.10 -13.61
CA PRO A 313 13.45 -11.31 -12.82
C PRO A 313 13.79 -11.03 -11.34
N ALA A 314 12.96 -11.54 -10.44
CA ALA A 314 13.29 -11.57 -9.02
C ALA A 314 14.61 -12.31 -8.81
N GLU A 315 15.48 -11.79 -7.93
CA GLU A 315 16.67 -12.54 -7.53
C GLU A 315 16.25 -13.85 -6.83
N GLU A 316 16.67 -14.98 -7.35
CA GLU A 316 16.25 -16.35 -6.97
C GLU A 316 16.73 -16.82 -5.58
N SER A 317 17.31 -15.96 -4.75
CA SER A 317 17.71 -16.32 -3.38
C SER A 317 17.07 -15.37 -2.39
N ALA A 318 16.34 -15.90 -1.41
CA ALA A 318 15.95 -15.12 -0.24
C ALA A 318 17.22 -14.74 0.52
N PRO A 319 17.64 -13.46 0.50
CA PRO A 319 18.76 -12.99 1.30
C PRO A 319 18.39 -13.08 2.78
N GLU A 320 19.42 -13.08 3.62
CA GLU A 320 19.22 -13.09 5.06
C GLU A 320 18.48 -11.82 5.49
N GLU A 321 17.37 -11.97 6.22
CA GLU A 321 16.62 -10.85 6.77
C GLU A 321 17.31 -10.31 8.01
N ILE A 322 17.25 -9.00 8.20
CA ILE A 322 17.75 -8.33 9.41
C ILE A 322 16.70 -8.32 10.51
N GLU A 323 17.16 -8.24 11.75
CA GLU A 323 16.29 -8.06 12.90
C GLU A 323 15.71 -6.63 12.94
N ALA A 324 14.40 -6.52 12.95
CA ALA A 324 13.70 -5.25 13.07
C ALA A 324 13.48 -4.88 14.54
N THR A 325 14.40 -4.14 15.14
CA THR A 325 14.27 -3.63 16.51
C THR A 325 13.47 -2.32 16.56
N GLN A 326 13.09 -1.88 17.76
CA GLN A 326 12.45 -0.57 17.98
C GLN A 326 13.37 0.57 17.49
N GLU A 327 14.68 0.45 17.72
CA GLU A 327 15.70 1.43 17.32
C GLU A 327 15.84 1.46 15.80
N PHE A 328 15.81 0.29 15.15
CA PHE A 328 15.84 0.20 13.68
C PHE A 328 14.65 0.97 13.08
N ARG A 329 13.44 0.77 13.61
CA ARG A 329 12.24 1.49 13.17
C ARG A 329 12.38 3.00 13.32
N GLN A 330 12.77 3.45 14.52
CA GLN A 330 12.92 4.88 14.80
C GLN A 330 13.94 5.51 13.88
N LYS A 331 15.11 4.87 13.74
CA LYS A 331 16.15 5.33 12.85
C LYS A 331 15.67 5.44 11.41
N GLY A 332 14.98 4.44 10.90
CA GLY A 332 14.45 4.45 9.54
C GLY A 332 13.49 5.63 9.29
N TYR A 333 12.62 5.92 10.24
CA TYR A 333 11.72 7.06 10.20
C TYR A 333 12.45 8.41 10.23
N ASP A 334 13.40 8.58 11.16
CA ASP A 334 14.16 9.81 11.33
C ASP A 334 15.06 10.13 10.11
N GLU A 335 15.68 9.10 9.54
CA GLU A 335 16.56 9.22 8.37
C GLU A 335 15.80 9.24 7.04
N LYS A 336 14.46 9.09 7.03
CA LYS A 336 13.65 8.97 5.82
C LYS A 336 14.00 7.77 4.95
N SER A 337 14.57 6.71 5.54
CA SER A 337 14.75 5.40 4.90
C SER A 337 13.55 4.47 5.08
N THR A 338 12.58 4.89 5.90
CA THR A 338 11.23 4.34 6.00
C THR A 338 10.25 5.49 5.81
N THR A 339 9.36 5.36 4.82
CA THR A 339 8.40 6.41 4.44
C THR A 339 7.00 5.82 4.34
N ASP A 340 6.00 6.68 4.41
CA ASP A 340 4.62 6.31 4.13
C ASP A 340 4.41 6.22 2.62
N ASP A 341 4.31 5.01 2.10
CA ASP A 341 4.27 4.77 0.67
C ASP A 341 2.97 4.11 0.21
N HIS A 342 2.40 3.19 1.00
CA HIS A 342 1.33 2.33 0.50
C HIS A 342 0.42 1.78 1.61
N GLY A 343 -0.89 1.77 1.33
CA GLY A 343 -1.90 1.14 2.17
C GLY A 343 -2.32 -0.23 1.63
N MET A 344 -2.45 -1.23 2.51
CA MET A 344 -2.81 -2.61 2.22
C MET A 344 -3.68 -3.20 3.34
N GLN A 345 -4.13 -4.44 3.19
CA GLN A 345 -4.88 -5.15 4.21
C GLN A 345 -4.19 -6.46 4.61
N ILE A 346 -3.83 -6.62 5.88
CA ILE A 346 -3.41 -7.91 6.41
C ILE A 346 -4.67 -8.71 6.78
N PHE A 347 -4.79 -9.94 6.26
CA PHE A 347 -5.97 -10.77 6.47
C PHE A 347 -5.66 -12.19 6.95
N GLY A 348 -4.37 -12.56 6.98
CA GLY A 348 -3.99 -13.91 7.38
C GLY A 348 -2.56 -14.02 7.90
N ILE A 349 -2.24 -15.19 8.42
CA ILE A 349 -0.91 -15.62 8.86
C ILE A 349 -0.59 -16.94 8.18
N ALA A 350 0.61 -17.04 7.64
CA ALA A 350 1.17 -18.26 7.06
C ALA A 350 2.57 -18.54 7.62
N LYS A 351 3.07 -19.74 7.37
CA LYS A 351 4.47 -20.12 7.63
C LYS A 351 5.10 -20.64 6.36
N ASP A 352 6.38 -20.31 6.16
CA ASP A 352 7.18 -20.91 5.11
C ASP A 352 7.57 -22.36 5.48
N GLN A 353 8.25 -23.06 4.57
CA GLN A 353 8.71 -24.45 4.79
C GLN A 353 9.76 -24.59 5.91
N PHE A 354 10.32 -23.48 6.38
CA PHE A 354 11.29 -23.44 7.49
C PHE A 354 10.65 -23.08 8.82
N GLY A 355 9.34 -22.75 8.83
CA GLY A 355 8.58 -22.37 10.02
C GLY A 355 8.58 -20.86 10.31
N ASN A 356 9.18 -20.02 9.46
CA ASN A 356 9.16 -18.57 9.62
C ASN A 356 7.74 -18.02 9.38
N LYS A 357 7.36 -17.04 10.19
CA LYS A 357 6.04 -16.40 10.12
C LYS A 357 5.99 -15.33 9.01
N TYR A 358 4.90 -15.38 8.24
CA TYR A 358 4.54 -14.40 7.26
C TYR A 358 3.10 -13.94 7.46
N TYR A 359 2.81 -12.70 7.14
CA TYR A 359 1.45 -12.17 7.05
C TYR A 359 0.97 -12.26 5.61
N MET A 360 -0.29 -12.66 5.44
CA MET A 360 -0.96 -12.65 4.15
C MET A 360 -1.61 -11.30 3.94
N VAL A 361 -1.22 -10.62 2.87
CA VAL A 361 -1.55 -9.23 2.60
C VAL A 361 -2.31 -9.12 1.29
N LYS A 362 -3.52 -8.55 1.33
CA LYS A 362 -4.28 -8.15 0.16
C LYS A 362 -3.76 -6.80 -0.33
N ASN A 363 -3.27 -6.77 -1.57
CA ASN A 363 -2.85 -5.55 -2.25
C ASN A 363 -3.92 -5.08 -3.25
N SER A 364 -3.78 -3.85 -3.74
CA SER A 364 -4.70 -3.18 -4.67
C SER A 364 -4.11 -2.96 -6.06
N TRP A 365 -3.27 -3.87 -6.54
CA TRP A 365 -2.62 -3.79 -7.86
C TRP A 365 -3.12 -4.84 -8.87
N GLY A 366 -4.37 -5.30 -8.68
CA GLY A 366 -4.95 -6.36 -9.47
C GLY A 366 -4.38 -7.74 -9.13
N GLU A 367 -4.86 -8.76 -9.80
CA GLU A 367 -4.39 -10.16 -9.64
C GLU A 367 -3.03 -10.40 -10.31
N ALA A 368 -2.06 -9.53 -10.04
CA ALA A 368 -0.71 -9.66 -10.55
C ALA A 368 0.16 -10.57 -9.65
N GLY A 369 1.30 -11.01 -10.21
CA GLY A 369 2.28 -11.80 -9.49
C GLY A 369 1.89 -13.27 -9.28
N LYS A 370 2.80 -14.00 -8.63
CA LYS A 370 2.67 -15.44 -8.38
C LYS A 370 1.44 -15.79 -7.53
N TYR A 371 1.10 -14.92 -6.58
CA TYR A 371 0.03 -15.16 -5.61
C TYR A 371 -1.23 -14.33 -5.91
N LYS A 372 -1.43 -13.90 -7.17
CA LYS A 372 -2.66 -13.26 -7.66
C LYS A 372 -3.12 -12.08 -6.80
N GLY A 373 -2.23 -11.10 -6.59
CA GLY A 373 -2.55 -9.90 -5.82
C GLY A 373 -2.43 -10.04 -4.30
N ILE A 374 -1.95 -11.20 -3.82
CA ILE A 374 -1.60 -11.42 -2.42
C ILE A 374 -0.08 -11.32 -2.26
N TRP A 375 0.36 -10.70 -1.17
CA TRP A 375 1.75 -10.67 -0.73
C TRP A 375 1.92 -11.45 0.55
N TYR A 376 3.07 -12.13 0.67
CA TYR A 376 3.53 -12.74 1.91
C TYR A 376 4.61 -11.83 2.49
N ALA A 377 4.24 -11.07 3.52
CA ALA A 377 5.14 -10.15 4.22
C ALA A 377 5.72 -10.84 5.46
N SER A 378 7.05 -10.94 5.54
CA SER A 378 7.72 -11.52 6.69
C SER A 378 7.42 -10.74 7.97
N GLU A 379 7.51 -11.39 9.12
CA GLU A 379 7.37 -10.72 10.41
C GLU A 379 8.38 -9.58 10.56
N ALA A 380 9.61 -9.75 10.10
CA ALA A 380 10.65 -8.74 10.13
C ALA A 380 10.28 -7.52 9.27
N PHE A 381 9.71 -7.74 8.08
CA PHE A 381 9.26 -6.64 7.21
C PHE A 381 8.13 -5.84 7.85
N VAL A 382 7.07 -6.52 8.31
CA VAL A 382 5.93 -5.85 8.96
C VAL A 382 6.40 -5.09 10.21
N ARG A 383 7.24 -5.71 11.02
CA ARG A 383 7.82 -5.11 12.21
C ARG A 383 8.66 -3.87 11.90
N GLY A 384 9.47 -3.92 10.84
CA GLY A 384 10.44 -2.87 10.47
C GLY A 384 9.84 -1.73 9.65
N LYS A 385 8.86 -2.01 8.79
CA LYS A 385 8.41 -1.09 7.74
C LYS A 385 6.98 -0.58 7.86
N SER A 386 6.21 -1.03 8.86
CA SER A 386 4.88 -0.49 9.11
C SER A 386 4.93 0.97 9.55
N MET A 387 4.05 1.80 9.03
CA MET A 387 3.82 3.17 9.50
C MET A 387 2.73 3.18 10.58
N SER A 388 1.53 2.77 10.20
CA SER A 388 0.37 2.68 11.08
C SER A 388 -0.48 1.45 10.75
N ILE A 389 -1.36 1.09 11.68
CA ILE A 389 -2.40 0.08 11.47
C ILE A 389 -3.74 0.57 12.02
N PHE A 390 -4.83 0.08 11.43
CA PHE A 390 -6.18 0.23 11.96
C PHE A 390 -6.78 -1.13 12.24
N VAL A 391 -7.42 -1.28 13.40
CA VAL A 391 -8.08 -2.50 13.85
C VAL A 391 -9.39 -2.18 14.54
N HIS A 392 -10.32 -3.14 14.59
CA HIS A 392 -11.48 -3.04 15.45
C HIS A 392 -11.06 -3.10 16.94
N LYS A 393 -11.66 -2.30 17.80
CA LYS A 393 -11.30 -2.25 19.23
C LYS A 393 -11.38 -3.60 19.95
N ASP A 394 -12.34 -4.46 19.54
CA ASP A 394 -12.50 -5.81 20.11
C ASP A 394 -11.39 -6.78 19.68
N ALA A 395 -10.57 -6.38 18.69
CA ALA A 395 -9.40 -7.14 18.25
C ALA A 395 -8.17 -6.93 19.15
N LEU A 396 -8.24 -6.05 20.13
CA LEU A 396 -7.08 -5.70 20.96
C LEU A 396 -6.74 -6.79 21.96
N PRO A 397 -5.44 -7.08 22.19
CA PRO A 397 -5.00 -7.83 23.36
C PRO A 397 -5.47 -7.12 24.65
N LYS A 398 -5.98 -7.88 25.62
CA LYS A 398 -6.57 -7.32 26.86
C LYS A 398 -5.62 -6.41 27.64
N ASP A 399 -4.34 -6.73 27.65
CA ASP A 399 -3.31 -5.93 28.32
C ASP A 399 -3.03 -4.62 27.58
N VAL A 400 -2.99 -4.62 26.24
CA VAL A 400 -2.84 -3.40 25.43
C VAL A 400 -4.07 -2.52 25.60
N ALA A 401 -5.29 -3.07 25.46
CA ALA A 401 -6.54 -2.34 25.66
C ALA A 401 -6.58 -1.64 27.05
N LYS A 402 -6.15 -2.36 28.10
CA LYS A 402 -6.06 -1.81 29.46
C LYS A 402 -5.05 -0.66 29.58
N LYS A 403 -3.85 -0.79 28.94
CA LYS A 403 -2.78 0.23 28.99
C LYS A 403 -3.21 1.54 28.32
N ILE A 404 -4.03 1.47 27.27
CA ILE A 404 -4.53 2.65 26.54
C ILE A 404 -5.92 3.10 26.98
N GLY A 405 -6.58 2.35 27.86
CA GLY A 405 -7.90 2.72 28.41
C GLY A 405 -9.07 2.51 27.44
N VAL A 406 -8.90 1.69 26.40
CA VAL A 406 -9.98 1.29 25.48
C VAL A 406 -10.73 0.12 26.10
N LYS A 407 -12.09 0.18 26.07
CA LYS A 407 -13.00 -0.82 26.63
C LYS A 407 -13.74 -1.56 25.55
#